data_263886936b85dc657b79747ca25e8c92
#
_entry.id   263886936b85dc657b79747ca25e8c92
#
_cell.length_a   1.000
_cell.length_b   1.000
_cell.length_c   1.000
_cell.angle_alpha   90.00
_cell.angle_beta   90.00
_cell.angle_gamma   90.00
#
_symmetry.space_group_name_H-M   'P 1'
#
loop_
_entity.id
_entity.type
_entity.pdbx_description
1 polymer ?
#
loop_
_entity_poly.entity_id
_entity_poly.type
_entity_poly.pdbx_seq_one_letter_code
_entity_poly.pdbx_strand_id
1 'polypeptide(L)'
;MMKKIIFFFLLPFIISAQTTDWVKSFGGTESDKGISIGVDSLGFIYISGYYNTSADFDQINLTNQNSGGTNKENFVAKLDSNGNVLWAIPGGNQSGGCCDDRALGMHVTPGGDVFITGTFWSSYYLGVRGAPTTINVPGAQRNAHDNSLLAKIDTDGNPEWVIGFGGDNTSGGCSWPIYDADDHSYDVVVDADGFIYVTGFFSGYDADFDSYTITNPEWGNDCQPMGYIGKLDSSGNWLWVDKFDGIKDQRGSRDNRLAIDQFSNIYVVGGFQNRGVNQVSNYGPFSLSSNGEWDGFIFKMDKDGNWLWAEGIGSNKTDRINSVAIDVCDDIYITGEYRNPMVFP
;
A
#
# COMPACT_ATOMS: atom_id res chain seq x y z
N MET A 1 -44.78 50.72 0.73
CA MET A 1 -44.46 49.59 1.63
C MET A 1 -44.77 48.30 0.89
N MET A 2 -43.78 47.74 0.21
CA MET A 2 -43.94 46.47 -0.52
C MET A 2 -43.61 45.30 0.42
N LYS A 3 -44.61 44.45 0.71
CA LYS A 3 -44.41 43.21 1.44
C LYS A 3 -43.80 42.18 0.49
N LYS A 4 -42.58 41.74 0.78
CA LYS A 4 -41.96 40.57 0.11
C LYS A 4 -42.56 39.29 0.71
N ILE A 5 -43.26 38.52 -0.11
CA ILE A 5 -43.73 37.18 0.22
C ILE A 5 -42.58 36.23 -0.18
N ILE A 6 -41.93 35.54 0.79
CA ILE A 6 -40.96 34.50 0.56
C ILE A 6 -41.75 33.20 0.50
N PHE A 7 -41.76 32.54 -0.67
CA PHE A 7 -42.25 31.18 -0.81
C PHE A 7 -41.12 30.22 -0.44
N PHE A 8 -41.31 29.50 0.68
CA PHE A 8 -40.52 28.32 0.98
C PHE A 8 -41.08 27.15 0.14
N PHE A 9 -40.36 26.71 -0.89
CA PHE A 9 -40.57 25.41 -1.52
C PHE A 9 -39.95 24.36 -0.62
N LEU A 10 -40.73 23.63 0.14
CA LEU A 10 -40.34 22.34 0.72
C LEU A 10 -40.33 21.32 -0.42
N LEU A 11 -39.17 21.12 -1.05
CA LEU A 11 -38.96 19.92 -1.83
C LEU A 11 -38.97 18.73 -0.89
N PRO A 12 -39.81 17.68 -1.14
CA PRO A 12 -39.72 16.46 -0.38
C PRO A 12 -38.37 15.82 -0.69
N PHE A 13 -37.48 15.80 0.28
CA PHE A 13 -36.33 14.91 0.23
C PHE A 13 -36.87 13.49 0.23
N ILE A 14 -36.90 12.86 -0.93
CA ILE A 14 -37.05 11.41 -1.02
C ILE A 14 -35.72 10.83 -0.52
N ILE A 15 -35.65 10.49 0.75
CA ILE A 15 -34.57 9.64 1.29
C ILE A 15 -34.87 8.26 0.71
N SER A 16 -34.27 7.96 -0.43
CA SER A 16 -34.19 6.59 -0.91
C SER A 16 -33.31 5.84 0.09
N ALA A 17 -33.93 4.94 0.85
CA ALA A 17 -33.17 3.99 1.64
C ALA A 17 -32.30 3.19 0.67
N GLN A 18 -30.99 3.21 0.88
CA GLN A 18 -30.07 2.40 0.09
C GLN A 18 -30.42 0.93 0.35
N THR A 19 -30.84 0.22 -0.69
CA THR A 19 -31.08 -1.22 -0.62
C THR A 19 -29.77 -1.95 -0.87
N THR A 20 -29.51 -3.00 -0.13
CA THR A 20 -28.37 -3.89 -0.39
C THR A 20 -28.77 -4.82 -1.54
N ASP A 21 -28.09 -4.71 -2.68
CA ASP A 21 -28.39 -5.54 -3.85
C ASP A 21 -27.87 -6.96 -3.62
N TRP A 22 -26.66 -7.12 -3.10
CA TRP A 22 -26.08 -8.41 -2.75
C TRP A 22 -25.01 -8.28 -1.65
N VAL A 23 -24.74 -9.40 -0.98
CA VAL A 23 -23.61 -9.58 -0.05
C VAL A 23 -23.02 -10.95 -0.33
N LYS A 24 -21.68 -11.02 -0.46
CA LYS A 24 -20.93 -12.27 -0.61
C LYS A 24 -19.81 -12.37 0.39
N SER A 25 -19.47 -13.60 0.76
CA SER A 25 -18.30 -13.93 1.56
C SER A 25 -17.43 -14.91 0.79
N PHE A 26 -16.13 -14.73 0.86
CA PHE A 26 -15.12 -15.59 0.27
C PHE A 26 -14.13 -15.98 1.37
N GLY A 27 -13.50 -17.17 1.22
CA GLY A 27 -12.51 -17.65 2.17
C GLY A 27 -12.66 -19.13 2.48
N GLY A 28 -11.89 -19.61 3.43
CA GLY A 28 -11.86 -20.98 3.91
C GLY A 28 -12.29 -21.11 5.37
N THR A 29 -11.69 -22.10 6.05
CA THR A 29 -11.97 -22.39 7.47
C THR A 29 -11.04 -21.65 8.43
N GLU A 30 -9.98 -21.06 7.90
CA GLU A 30 -8.94 -20.38 8.67
C GLU A 30 -9.08 -18.85 8.56
N SER A 31 -8.02 -18.12 8.94
CA SER A 31 -8.06 -16.65 8.93
C SER A 31 -7.74 -16.09 7.54
N ASP A 32 -8.76 -15.62 6.85
CA ASP A 32 -8.65 -14.96 5.56
C ASP A 32 -9.01 -13.48 5.69
N LYS A 33 -8.45 -12.64 4.84
CA LYS A 33 -8.69 -11.19 4.91
C LYS A 33 -8.67 -10.54 3.53
N GLY A 34 -9.76 -9.82 3.19
CA GLY A 34 -9.75 -8.82 2.13
C GLY A 34 -9.06 -7.56 2.61
N ILE A 35 -8.18 -7.01 1.78
CA ILE A 35 -7.39 -5.80 2.08
C ILE A 35 -7.81 -4.63 1.21
N SER A 36 -7.97 -4.87 -0.09
CA SER A 36 -8.26 -3.80 -1.05
C SER A 36 -9.42 -4.17 -1.97
N ILE A 37 -10.10 -3.14 -2.45
CA ILE A 37 -11.17 -3.23 -3.44
C ILE A 37 -11.01 -2.12 -4.46
N GLY A 38 -11.25 -2.41 -5.74
CA GLY A 38 -11.25 -1.45 -6.83
C GLY A 38 -12.34 -1.79 -7.85
N VAL A 39 -12.69 -0.81 -8.69
CA VAL A 39 -13.71 -0.98 -9.74
C VAL A 39 -13.18 -0.33 -11.02
N ASP A 40 -13.33 -1.03 -12.15
CA ASP A 40 -12.99 -0.47 -13.46
C ASP A 40 -14.14 0.35 -14.06
N SER A 41 -13.91 0.97 -15.22
CA SER A 41 -14.92 1.80 -15.89
C SER A 41 -16.13 1.04 -16.43
N LEU A 42 -16.05 -0.28 -16.52
CA LEU A 42 -17.14 -1.16 -16.95
C LEU A 42 -17.96 -1.72 -15.77
N GLY A 43 -17.55 -1.39 -14.52
CA GLY A 43 -18.22 -1.82 -13.30
C GLY A 43 -17.81 -3.20 -12.82
N PHE A 44 -16.73 -3.80 -13.34
CA PHE A 44 -16.16 -5.00 -12.75
C PHE A 44 -15.46 -4.65 -11.44
N ILE A 45 -15.61 -5.52 -10.45
CA ILE A 45 -15.07 -5.34 -9.11
C ILE A 45 -13.85 -6.23 -8.95
N TYR A 46 -12.79 -5.68 -8.38
CA TYR A 46 -11.55 -6.39 -8.08
C TYR A 46 -11.30 -6.34 -6.59
N ILE A 47 -10.90 -7.47 -6.02
CA ILE A 47 -10.56 -7.59 -4.61
C ILE A 47 -9.20 -8.27 -4.46
N SER A 48 -8.44 -7.83 -3.47
CA SER A 48 -7.19 -8.48 -3.09
C SER A 48 -7.07 -8.64 -1.58
N GLY A 49 -6.20 -9.56 -1.17
CA GLY A 49 -5.97 -9.85 0.23
C GLY A 49 -5.08 -11.06 0.42
N TYR A 50 -5.29 -11.78 1.51
CA TYR A 50 -4.57 -13.02 1.78
C TYR A 50 -5.49 -14.08 2.38
N TYR A 51 -5.08 -15.35 2.24
CA TYR A 51 -5.77 -16.51 2.79
C TYR A 51 -4.78 -17.50 3.40
N ASN A 52 -5.27 -18.28 4.36
CA ASN A 52 -4.56 -19.46 4.87
C ASN A 52 -5.12 -20.70 4.20
N THR A 53 -4.40 -21.80 4.23
CA THR A 53 -4.80 -23.15 3.80
C THR A 53 -5.55 -23.22 2.46
N SER A 54 -6.74 -22.65 2.36
CA SER A 54 -7.55 -22.56 1.12
C SER A 54 -8.55 -21.43 1.22
N ALA A 55 -8.98 -20.91 0.06
CA ALA A 55 -10.06 -19.95 -0.04
C ALA A 55 -10.96 -20.29 -1.22
N ASP A 56 -12.28 -20.30 -0.98
CA ASP A 56 -13.31 -20.54 -1.97
C ASP A 56 -13.84 -19.21 -2.52
N PHE A 57 -13.79 -19.09 -3.84
CA PHE A 57 -14.33 -17.99 -4.62
C PHE A 57 -15.38 -18.57 -5.59
N ASP A 58 -16.60 -18.79 -5.10
CA ASP A 58 -17.69 -19.48 -5.84
C ASP A 58 -17.26 -20.88 -6.34
N GLN A 59 -16.93 -21.01 -7.63
CA GLN A 59 -16.48 -22.28 -8.26
C GLN A 59 -14.94 -22.40 -8.33
N ILE A 60 -14.22 -21.40 -7.86
CA ILE A 60 -12.76 -21.37 -7.91
C ILE A 60 -12.22 -21.60 -6.50
N ASN A 61 -11.50 -22.68 -6.30
CA ASN A 61 -10.82 -22.98 -5.05
C ASN A 61 -9.32 -22.68 -5.18
N LEU A 62 -8.82 -21.80 -4.33
CA LEU A 62 -7.41 -21.54 -4.17
C LEU A 62 -6.89 -22.38 -3.00
N THR A 63 -5.86 -23.15 -3.24
CA THR A 63 -5.22 -23.98 -2.21
C THR A 63 -3.80 -23.47 -1.98
N ASN A 64 -3.48 -23.19 -0.72
CA ASN A 64 -2.15 -22.78 -0.30
C ASN A 64 -1.15 -23.89 -0.60
N GLN A 65 -0.11 -23.55 -1.35
CA GLN A 65 0.89 -24.50 -1.85
C GLN A 65 2.06 -24.70 -0.85
N ASN A 66 2.06 -23.96 0.26
CA ASN A 66 3.08 -24.09 1.28
C ASN A 66 2.82 -25.27 2.18
N SER A 67 3.76 -26.20 2.24
CA SER A 67 3.68 -27.44 3.01
C SER A 67 3.83 -27.19 4.51
N GLY A 68 2.77 -26.72 5.15
CA GLY A 68 2.78 -26.46 6.59
C GLY A 68 1.51 -25.75 7.09
N GLY A 69 0.74 -25.18 6.19
CA GLY A 69 -0.66 -24.77 6.42
C GLY A 69 -0.89 -23.59 7.34
N THR A 70 0.15 -22.88 7.79
CA THR A 70 -0.02 -21.72 8.69
C THR A 70 0.36 -20.38 8.07
N ASN A 71 1.01 -20.40 6.93
CA ASN A 71 1.46 -19.20 6.25
C ASN A 71 0.36 -18.64 5.33
N LYS A 72 0.36 -17.35 5.14
CA LYS A 72 -0.60 -16.69 4.27
C LYS A 72 -0.07 -16.65 2.84
N GLU A 73 -0.96 -16.85 1.90
CA GLU A 73 -0.75 -16.53 0.48
C GLU A 73 -1.71 -15.43 0.08
N ASN A 74 -1.30 -14.58 -0.85
CA ASN A 74 -2.19 -13.54 -1.35
C ASN A 74 -3.14 -14.07 -2.42
N PHE A 75 -4.19 -13.32 -2.68
CA PHE A 75 -5.10 -13.54 -3.80
C PHE A 75 -5.45 -12.22 -4.48
N VAL A 76 -5.82 -12.32 -5.76
CA VAL A 76 -6.53 -11.30 -6.50
C VAL A 76 -7.71 -11.97 -7.19
N ALA A 77 -8.89 -11.35 -7.15
CA ALA A 77 -10.08 -11.85 -7.81
C ALA A 77 -10.87 -10.74 -8.49
N LYS A 78 -11.51 -11.06 -9.61
CA LYS A 78 -12.41 -10.20 -10.36
C LYS A 78 -13.83 -10.74 -10.30
N LEU A 79 -14.78 -9.84 -10.09
CA LEU A 79 -16.20 -10.12 -10.04
C LEU A 79 -16.95 -9.24 -11.04
N ASP A 80 -18.10 -9.71 -11.50
CA ASP A 80 -19.06 -8.88 -12.23
C ASP A 80 -19.84 -7.96 -11.25
N SER A 81 -20.64 -7.07 -11.78
CA SER A 81 -21.47 -6.14 -10.98
C SER A 81 -22.53 -6.83 -10.12
N ASN A 82 -22.85 -8.11 -10.38
CA ASN A 82 -23.76 -8.93 -9.59
C ASN A 82 -23.01 -9.72 -8.49
N GLY A 83 -21.69 -9.55 -8.38
CA GLY A 83 -20.84 -10.25 -7.43
C GLY A 83 -20.48 -11.69 -7.84
N ASN A 84 -20.69 -12.12 -9.09
CA ASN A 84 -20.22 -13.42 -9.55
C ASN A 84 -18.73 -13.37 -9.85
N VAL A 85 -17.97 -14.34 -9.33
CA VAL A 85 -16.53 -14.41 -9.56
C VAL A 85 -16.25 -14.84 -10.99
N LEU A 86 -15.44 -14.04 -11.70
CA LEU A 86 -15.01 -14.32 -13.07
C LEU A 86 -13.68 -15.07 -13.08
N TRP A 87 -12.75 -14.63 -12.25
CA TRP A 87 -11.48 -15.31 -12.01
C TRP A 87 -10.95 -15.00 -10.62
N ALA A 88 -10.12 -15.89 -10.09
CA ALA A 88 -9.31 -15.67 -8.89
C ALA A 88 -7.95 -16.35 -9.07
N ILE A 89 -6.88 -15.64 -8.74
CA ILE A 89 -5.51 -16.15 -8.84
C ILE A 89 -4.79 -16.04 -7.50
N PRO A 90 -3.99 -17.04 -7.14
CA PRO A 90 -3.14 -17.00 -5.96
C PRO A 90 -1.80 -16.35 -6.27
N GLY A 91 -1.12 -15.89 -5.22
CA GLY A 91 0.28 -15.52 -5.24
C GLY A 91 0.94 -15.86 -3.92
N GLY A 92 2.19 -16.27 -3.95
CA GLY A 92 2.90 -16.66 -2.74
C GLY A 92 4.27 -17.29 -2.98
N ASN A 93 4.82 -17.91 -1.95
CA ASN A 93 6.15 -18.49 -1.97
C ASN A 93 6.18 -19.83 -2.69
N GLN A 94 7.20 -20.07 -3.52
CA GLN A 94 7.38 -21.34 -4.24
C GLN A 94 8.04 -22.44 -3.40
N SER A 95 8.84 -22.09 -2.43
CA SER A 95 9.78 -23.03 -1.78
C SER A 95 9.24 -23.70 -0.51
N GLY A 96 7.99 -23.46 -0.13
CA GLY A 96 7.41 -24.07 1.06
C GLY A 96 8.05 -23.56 2.37
N GLY A 97 8.48 -22.31 2.40
CA GLY A 97 9.14 -21.69 3.56
C GLY A 97 8.15 -21.21 4.62
N CYS A 98 8.71 -20.62 5.67
CA CYS A 98 8.04 -20.14 6.86
C CYS A 98 7.55 -18.74 6.61
N CYS A 99 6.74 -18.20 6.00
CA CYS A 99 6.41 -16.76 6.15
C CYS A 99 5.21 -16.32 5.31
N ASP A 100 4.61 -15.24 5.69
CA ASP A 100 3.39 -14.71 5.11
C ASP A 100 3.70 -13.90 3.85
N ASP A 101 3.04 -14.22 2.75
CA ASP A 101 3.02 -13.39 1.55
C ASP A 101 1.70 -12.62 1.53
N ARG A 102 1.75 -11.30 1.38
CA ARG A 102 0.55 -10.46 1.52
C ARG A 102 0.46 -9.40 0.42
N ALA A 103 -0.70 -9.30 -0.22
CA ALA A 103 -1.06 -8.10 -0.97
C ALA A 103 -1.57 -7.05 0.02
N LEU A 104 -0.93 -5.89 0.06
CA LEU A 104 -1.21 -4.81 1.02
C LEU A 104 -1.86 -3.59 0.35
N GLY A 105 -1.59 -3.35 -0.93
CA GLY A 105 -2.17 -2.30 -1.74
C GLY A 105 -2.61 -2.82 -3.09
N MET A 106 -3.60 -2.17 -3.70
CA MET A 106 -4.10 -2.48 -5.04
C MET A 106 -4.63 -1.23 -5.72
N HIS A 107 -4.30 -1.06 -6.99
CA HIS A 107 -4.90 -0.10 -7.89
C HIS A 107 -5.50 -0.82 -9.10
N VAL A 108 -6.70 -0.38 -9.50
CA VAL A 108 -7.37 -0.86 -10.72
C VAL A 108 -7.49 0.30 -11.68
N THR A 109 -6.95 0.15 -12.89
CA THR A 109 -7.08 1.18 -13.92
C THR A 109 -8.50 1.21 -14.50
N PRO A 110 -8.93 2.30 -15.13
CA PRO A 110 -10.20 2.33 -15.85
C PRO A 110 -10.35 1.24 -16.91
N GLY A 111 -9.24 0.72 -17.46
CA GLY A 111 -9.21 -0.38 -18.43
C GLY A 111 -9.28 -1.77 -17.80
N GLY A 112 -9.19 -1.89 -16.49
CA GLY A 112 -9.25 -3.15 -15.78
C GLY A 112 -7.90 -3.84 -15.54
N ASP A 113 -6.77 -3.20 -15.85
CA ASP A 113 -5.46 -3.66 -15.39
C ASP A 113 -5.36 -3.50 -13.88
N VAL A 114 -4.80 -4.49 -13.22
CA VAL A 114 -4.65 -4.52 -11.76
C VAL A 114 -3.18 -4.43 -11.39
N PHE A 115 -2.86 -3.52 -10.49
CA PHE A 115 -1.55 -3.42 -9.87
C PHE A 115 -1.70 -3.79 -8.40
N ILE A 116 -0.87 -4.72 -7.93
CA ILE A 116 -0.81 -5.09 -6.52
C ILE A 116 0.59 -4.83 -5.98
N THR A 117 0.63 -4.43 -4.72
CA THR A 117 1.89 -4.29 -3.98
C THR A 117 1.77 -4.94 -2.61
N GLY A 118 2.90 -5.27 -2.00
CA GLY A 118 2.88 -5.97 -0.74
C GLY A 118 4.25 -6.49 -0.30
N THR A 119 4.25 -7.65 0.32
CA THR A 119 5.45 -8.29 0.86
C THR A 119 5.49 -9.77 0.50
N PHE A 120 6.69 -10.32 0.34
CA PHE A 120 6.91 -11.73 0.07
C PHE A 120 8.26 -12.20 0.64
N TRP A 121 8.34 -13.51 0.88
CA TRP A 121 9.54 -14.16 1.39
C TRP A 121 10.26 -14.96 0.31
N SER A 122 11.56 -14.71 0.13
CA SER A 122 12.50 -15.53 -0.67
C SER A 122 12.21 -15.59 -2.18
N SER A 123 11.21 -16.32 -2.63
CA SER A 123 10.79 -16.44 -4.04
C SER A 123 9.29 -16.30 -4.14
N TYR A 124 8.82 -15.67 -5.19
CA TYR A 124 7.39 -15.37 -5.33
C TYR A 124 6.84 -15.88 -6.65
N TYR A 125 5.62 -16.42 -6.62
CA TYR A 125 4.83 -16.72 -7.81
C TYR A 125 3.52 -15.94 -7.77
N LEU A 126 3.00 -15.64 -8.95
CA LEU A 126 1.66 -15.07 -9.13
C LEU A 126 0.95 -15.83 -10.23
N GLY A 127 -0.32 -16.20 -10.04
CA GLY A 127 -1.09 -17.00 -10.97
C GLY A 127 -1.06 -18.50 -10.66
N VAL A 128 -1.52 -19.33 -11.59
CA VAL A 128 -1.60 -20.79 -11.41
C VAL A 128 -0.19 -21.38 -11.37
N ARG A 129 0.17 -22.04 -10.27
CA ARG A 129 1.49 -22.66 -10.09
C ARG A 129 1.79 -23.65 -11.22
N GLY A 130 2.96 -23.48 -11.83
CA GLY A 130 3.38 -24.29 -12.99
C GLY A 130 3.09 -23.63 -14.36
N ALA A 131 2.34 -22.52 -14.38
CA ALA A 131 2.32 -21.60 -15.50
C ALA A 131 3.61 -20.75 -15.50
N PRO A 132 4.05 -20.20 -16.65
CA PRO A 132 5.40 -19.67 -16.84
C PRO A 132 5.78 -18.39 -16.10
N THR A 133 4.94 -17.87 -15.21
CA THR A 133 5.21 -16.62 -14.49
C THR A 133 5.87 -16.88 -13.13
N THR A 134 6.97 -17.63 -13.15
CA THR A 134 7.85 -17.72 -11.98
C THR A 134 8.85 -16.58 -12.03
N ILE A 135 8.80 -15.69 -11.06
CA ILE A 135 9.74 -14.57 -10.97
C ILE A 135 10.76 -14.89 -9.88
N ASN A 136 11.98 -15.08 -10.31
CA ASN A 136 13.14 -14.98 -9.43
C ASN A 136 13.42 -13.51 -9.23
N VAL A 137 13.22 -13.00 -8.04
CA VAL A 137 13.55 -11.62 -7.68
C VAL A 137 15.06 -11.52 -7.49
N PRO A 138 15.78 -10.78 -8.37
CA PRO A 138 17.19 -10.50 -8.15
C PRO A 138 17.35 -9.66 -6.87
N GLY A 139 18.20 -10.08 -5.97
CA GLY A 139 18.48 -9.35 -4.70
C GLY A 139 17.80 -9.90 -3.46
N ALA A 140 16.65 -10.55 -3.55
CA ALA A 140 15.96 -11.18 -2.43
C ALA A 140 16.72 -12.35 -1.75
N GLN A 141 17.90 -12.67 -2.20
CA GLN A 141 18.70 -13.81 -1.72
C GLN A 141 19.53 -13.51 -0.47
N ARG A 142 19.43 -12.33 0.09
CA ARG A 142 20.35 -11.92 1.16
C ARG A 142 19.70 -11.86 2.52
N ASN A 143 19.31 -12.98 3.05
CA ASN A 143 18.78 -13.19 4.41
C ASN A 143 17.26 -13.20 4.51
N ALA A 144 16.75 -14.17 5.04
CA ALA A 144 15.58 -14.59 5.78
C ALA A 144 14.58 -13.47 6.26
N HIS A 145 14.20 -12.51 5.38
CA HIS A 145 13.28 -11.41 5.68
C HIS A 145 12.35 -11.11 4.52
N ASP A 146 11.22 -10.49 4.79
CA ASP A 146 10.25 -10.09 3.79
C ASP A 146 10.81 -9.00 2.86
N ASN A 147 10.49 -9.08 1.57
CA ASN A 147 10.84 -8.10 0.57
C ASN A 147 9.58 -7.47 0.00
N SER A 148 9.69 -6.25 -0.51
CA SER A 148 8.61 -5.57 -1.21
C SER A 148 8.36 -6.18 -2.58
N LEU A 149 7.11 -6.25 -3.00
CA LEU A 149 6.68 -6.66 -4.33
C LEU A 149 5.81 -5.59 -4.99
N LEU A 150 5.88 -5.54 -6.32
CA LEU A 150 4.92 -4.87 -7.18
C LEU A 150 4.65 -5.76 -8.39
N ALA A 151 3.39 -5.93 -8.76
CA ALA A 151 2.99 -6.77 -9.88
C ALA A 151 1.88 -6.12 -10.71
N LYS A 152 1.87 -6.42 -12.01
CA LYS A 152 0.80 -6.08 -12.93
C LYS A 152 0.09 -7.34 -13.42
N ILE A 153 -1.24 -7.30 -13.44
CA ILE A 153 -2.14 -8.35 -13.90
C ILE A 153 -3.07 -7.73 -14.93
N ASP A 154 -3.28 -8.38 -16.06
CA ASP A 154 -4.22 -7.90 -17.07
C ASP A 154 -5.69 -8.10 -16.64
N THR A 155 -6.61 -7.54 -17.41
CA THR A 155 -8.06 -7.63 -17.11
C THR A 155 -8.61 -9.06 -17.13
N ASP A 156 -7.90 -10.01 -17.73
CA ASP A 156 -8.29 -11.43 -17.82
C ASP A 156 -7.67 -12.29 -16.70
N GLY A 157 -6.87 -11.68 -15.80
CA GLY A 157 -6.24 -12.34 -14.67
C GLY A 157 -4.88 -12.97 -15.00
N ASN A 158 -4.26 -12.61 -16.12
CA ASN A 158 -2.92 -13.08 -16.46
C ASN A 158 -1.88 -12.12 -15.89
N PRO A 159 -0.92 -12.60 -15.08
CA PRO A 159 0.20 -11.79 -14.66
C PRO A 159 1.06 -11.37 -15.85
N GLU A 160 1.31 -10.06 -15.99
CA GLU A 160 2.16 -9.53 -17.04
C GLU A 160 3.63 -9.44 -16.57
N TRP A 161 3.83 -8.91 -15.38
CA TRP A 161 5.14 -8.84 -14.75
C TRP A 161 5.02 -8.73 -13.22
N VAL A 162 6.08 -9.11 -12.52
CA VAL A 162 6.28 -8.90 -11.08
C VAL A 162 7.72 -8.49 -10.85
N ILE A 163 7.94 -7.52 -9.99
CA ILE A 163 9.25 -7.10 -9.52
C ILE A 163 9.32 -7.17 -8.00
N GLY A 164 10.49 -7.48 -7.50
CA GLY A 164 10.79 -7.39 -6.07
C GLY A 164 11.92 -6.40 -5.84
N PHE A 165 11.88 -5.73 -4.70
CA PHE A 165 12.85 -4.71 -4.32
C PHE A 165 12.87 -4.55 -2.80
N GLY A 166 13.90 -3.88 -2.28
CA GLY A 166 14.00 -3.65 -0.84
C GLY A 166 15.42 -3.57 -0.32
N GLY A 167 15.55 -3.59 0.99
CA GLY A 167 16.82 -3.41 1.71
C GLY A 167 17.70 -4.64 1.74
N ASP A 168 19.00 -4.37 1.80
CA ASP A 168 20.01 -5.40 2.07
C ASP A 168 20.24 -5.55 3.59
N ASN A 169 19.53 -6.33 4.28
CA ASN A 169 19.63 -6.52 5.73
C ASN A 169 21.02 -6.98 6.25
N THR A 170 22.05 -6.95 5.42
CA THR A 170 23.39 -7.50 5.74
C THR A 170 24.37 -6.49 6.30
N SER A 171 24.22 -5.23 6.03
CA SER A 171 25.19 -4.20 6.35
C SER A 171 24.74 -3.29 7.48
N GLY A 172 25.35 -3.45 8.64
CA GLY A 172 25.36 -2.39 9.63
C GLY A 172 24.81 -2.70 11.01
N GLY A 173 25.53 -3.50 11.79
CA GLY A 173 25.70 -3.25 13.24
C GLY A 173 24.47 -3.20 14.15
N CYS A 174 23.29 -3.49 13.69
CA CYS A 174 22.12 -3.60 14.53
C CYS A 174 22.27 -4.81 15.46
N SER A 175 22.64 -4.55 16.72
CA SER A 175 22.96 -5.59 17.73
C SER A 175 21.75 -6.12 18.50
N TRP A 176 20.54 -5.69 18.15
CA TRP A 176 19.30 -6.25 18.70
C TRP A 176 18.83 -7.42 17.85
N PRO A 177 18.15 -8.42 18.42
CA PRO A 177 17.51 -9.44 17.61
C PRO A 177 16.47 -8.72 16.73
N ILE A 178 16.81 -8.50 15.47
CA ILE A 178 15.97 -7.83 14.49
C ILE A 178 14.93 -8.85 14.07
N TYR A 179 13.79 -8.89 14.77
CA TYR A 179 12.65 -9.72 14.41
C TYR A 179 11.85 -9.11 13.24
N ASP A 180 12.20 -7.89 12.78
CA ASP A 180 11.44 -7.12 11.80
C ASP A 180 12.35 -6.36 10.82
N ALA A 181 13.37 -7.01 10.26
CA ALA A 181 14.14 -6.41 9.16
C ALA A 181 13.41 -6.58 7.82
N ASP A 182 12.09 -6.40 7.82
CA ASP A 182 11.21 -6.62 6.68
C ASP A 182 11.07 -5.36 5.84
N ASP A 183 10.87 -5.53 4.54
CA ASP A 183 10.54 -4.47 3.59
C ASP A 183 9.09 -4.62 3.16
N HIS A 184 8.35 -3.54 3.15
CA HIS A 184 6.94 -3.58 2.79
C HIS A 184 6.58 -2.48 1.81
N SER A 185 5.84 -2.82 0.77
CA SER A 185 5.10 -1.88 -0.06
C SER A 185 3.65 -1.85 0.37
N TYR A 186 3.14 -0.65 0.71
CA TYR A 186 1.80 -0.53 1.28
C TYR A 186 0.75 -0.07 0.31
N ASP A 187 1.12 0.77 -0.65
CA ASP A 187 0.14 1.32 -1.57
C ASP A 187 0.73 1.60 -2.94
N VAL A 188 -0.13 1.53 -3.94
CA VAL A 188 0.19 1.75 -5.35
C VAL A 188 -0.94 2.52 -6.01
N VAL A 189 -0.60 3.51 -6.83
CA VAL A 189 -1.53 4.23 -7.69
C VAL A 189 -0.95 4.37 -9.10
N VAL A 190 -1.81 4.48 -10.09
CA VAL A 190 -1.43 4.67 -11.50
C VAL A 190 -2.10 5.93 -12.02
N ASP A 191 -1.33 6.80 -12.67
CA ASP A 191 -1.88 8.01 -13.26
C ASP A 191 -2.48 7.76 -14.65
N ALA A 192 -3.10 8.80 -15.21
CA ALA A 192 -3.76 8.73 -16.52
C ALA A 192 -2.80 8.47 -17.70
N ASP A 193 -1.50 8.75 -17.52
CA ASP A 193 -0.44 8.49 -18.49
C ASP A 193 0.14 7.08 -18.36
N GLY A 194 -0.30 6.30 -17.35
CA GLY A 194 0.13 4.93 -17.08
C GLY A 194 1.41 4.83 -16.26
N PHE A 195 1.87 5.92 -15.64
CA PHE A 195 2.97 5.86 -14.68
C PHE A 195 2.48 5.34 -13.33
N ILE A 196 3.31 4.52 -12.71
CA ILE A 196 3.00 3.83 -11.47
C ILE A 196 3.75 4.52 -10.34
N TYR A 197 3.07 4.79 -9.23
CA TYR A 197 3.67 5.32 -8.01
C TYR A 197 3.45 4.34 -6.88
N VAL A 198 4.50 4.04 -6.12
CA VAL A 198 4.47 3.06 -5.03
C VAL A 198 5.17 3.61 -3.80
N THR A 199 4.61 3.34 -2.63
CA THR A 199 5.20 3.74 -1.35
C THR A 199 5.23 2.58 -0.36
N GLY A 200 6.18 2.66 0.56
CA GLY A 200 6.38 1.69 1.61
C GLY A 200 7.50 2.08 2.55
N PHE A 201 8.14 1.08 3.12
CA PHE A 201 9.38 1.27 3.87
C PHE A 201 10.36 0.14 3.57
N PHE A 202 11.62 0.41 3.82
CA PHE A 202 12.69 -0.58 3.80
C PHE A 202 13.47 -0.58 5.09
N SER A 203 14.00 -1.74 5.42
CA SER A 203 14.92 -1.97 6.53
C SER A 203 16.31 -2.28 5.96
N GLY A 204 17.36 -1.82 6.63
CA GLY A 204 18.72 -1.98 6.12
C GLY A 204 19.44 -0.66 5.89
N TYR A 205 20.72 -0.75 5.58
CA TYR A 205 21.53 0.43 5.27
C TYR A 205 21.25 0.94 3.85
N ASP A 206 21.17 0.03 2.88
CA ASP A 206 20.84 0.33 1.50
C ASP A 206 19.60 -0.45 1.08
N ALA A 207 18.81 0.13 0.18
CA ALA A 207 17.73 -0.55 -0.52
C ALA A 207 17.88 -0.38 -2.03
N ASP A 208 17.72 -1.49 -2.75
CA ASP A 208 17.89 -1.59 -4.18
C ASP A 208 16.54 -1.60 -4.90
N PHE A 209 16.45 -0.71 -5.89
CA PHE A 209 15.32 -0.53 -6.79
C PHE A 209 15.84 -0.60 -8.23
N ASP A 210 16.30 -1.78 -8.64
CA ASP A 210 16.96 -2.03 -9.93
C ASP A 210 18.20 -1.11 -10.15
N SER A 211 18.07 -0.06 -10.94
CA SER A 211 19.17 0.89 -11.22
C SER A 211 19.34 2.00 -10.17
N TYR A 212 18.47 2.04 -9.18
CA TYR A 212 18.51 3.04 -8.10
C TYR A 212 18.82 2.34 -6.77
N THR A 213 19.71 2.95 -6.00
CA THR A 213 19.97 2.56 -4.61
C THR A 213 19.76 3.77 -3.71
N ILE A 214 18.97 3.60 -2.67
CA ILE A 214 18.79 4.64 -1.63
C ILE A 214 19.37 4.14 -0.31
N THR A 215 19.99 5.06 0.42
CA THR A 215 20.73 4.74 1.65
C THR A 215 19.99 5.27 2.88
N ASN A 216 19.86 4.45 3.91
CA ASN A 216 19.40 4.82 5.25
C ASN A 216 20.59 5.04 6.19
N PRO A 217 21.08 6.28 6.36
CA PRO A 217 22.27 6.55 7.16
C PRO A 217 22.04 6.32 8.66
N GLU A 218 20.81 6.29 9.12
CA GLU A 218 20.45 6.09 10.53
C GLU A 218 20.37 4.62 10.92
N TRP A 219 20.39 3.68 9.95
CA TRP A 219 20.23 2.26 10.22
C TRP A 219 21.22 1.71 11.25
N GLY A 220 22.49 2.07 11.16
CA GLY A 220 23.53 1.64 12.09
C GLY A 220 23.41 2.21 13.51
N ASN A 221 22.63 3.26 13.70
CA ASN A 221 22.48 3.97 14.98
C ASN A 221 21.27 3.48 15.77
N ASP A 222 20.11 3.38 15.14
CA ASP A 222 18.85 3.08 15.83
C ASP A 222 18.02 1.97 15.18
N CYS A 223 18.51 1.36 14.09
CA CYS A 223 17.86 0.24 13.38
C CYS A 223 16.42 0.57 12.94
N GLN A 224 16.17 1.80 12.55
CA GLN A 224 14.84 2.24 12.16
C GLN A 224 14.63 2.12 10.66
N PRO A 225 13.50 1.55 10.22
CA PRO A 225 13.14 1.53 8.79
C PRO A 225 12.93 2.95 8.26
N MET A 226 13.14 3.13 6.96
CA MET A 226 12.97 4.38 6.26
C MET A 226 11.87 4.26 5.22
N GLY A 227 11.02 5.27 5.09
CA GLY A 227 10.01 5.35 4.06
C GLY A 227 10.61 5.58 2.68
N TYR A 228 9.96 5.07 1.66
CA TYR A 228 10.27 5.38 0.27
C TYR A 228 9.01 5.71 -0.53
N ILE A 229 9.21 6.47 -1.57
CA ILE A 229 8.27 6.75 -2.65
C ILE A 229 9.01 6.64 -3.97
N GLY A 230 8.41 6.00 -4.96
CA GLY A 230 9.05 5.85 -6.25
C GLY A 230 8.06 5.82 -7.40
N LYS A 231 8.57 6.10 -8.59
CA LYS A 231 7.84 6.11 -9.85
C LYS A 231 8.42 5.11 -10.83
N LEU A 232 7.52 4.40 -11.51
CA LEU A 232 7.87 3.45 -12.56
C LEU A 232 7.11 3.78 -13.84
N ASP A 233 7.64 3.30 -14.97
CA ASP A 233 6.88 3.26 -16.21
C ASP A 233 5.89 2.07 -16.22
N SER A 234 5.05 1.99 -17.24
CA SER A 234 4.04 0.93 -17.39
C SER A 234 4.64 -0.48 -17.57
N SER A 235 5.92 -0.58 -17.86
CA SER A 235 6.66 -1.84 -18.00
C SER A 235 7.33 -2.30 -16.72
N GLY A 236 7.19 -1.52 -15.63
CA GLY A 236 7.80 -1.82 -14.33
C GLY A 236 9.25 -1.35 -14.18
N ASN A 237 9.75 -0.48 -15.07
CA ASN A 237 11.08 0.09 -14.92
C ASN A 237 11.04 1.32 -14.02
N TRP A 238 11.93 1.38 -13.05
CA TRP A 238 12.05 2.53 -12.16
C TRP A 238 12.52 3.77 -12.91
N LEU A 239 11.86 4.89 -12.68
CA LEU A 239 12.21 6.20 -13.24
C LEU A 239 12.87 7.10 -12.20
N TRP A 240 12.43 7.04 -10.97
CA TRP A 240 13.07 7.65 -9.81
C TRP A 240 12.57 7.01 -8.51
N VAL A 241 13.37 7.10 -7.46
CA VAL A 241 13.02 6.72 -6.08
C VAL A 241 13.58 7.78 -5.14
N ASP A 242 12.80 8.16 -4.14
CA ASP A 242 13.23 9.02 -3.04
C ASP A 242 12.79 8.44 -1.69
N LYS A 243 13.37 8.95 -0.63
CA LYS A 243 13.18 8.47 0.73
C LYS A 243 12.67 9.57 1.64
N PHE A 244 12.02 9.16 2.72
CA PHE A 244 11.57 10.07 3.78
C PHE A 244 11.65 9.41 5.15
N ASP A 245 11.81 10.25 6.19
CA ASP A 245 11.76 9.79 7.57
C ASP A 245 10.32 9.57 8.04
N GLY A 246 10.16 9.12 9.27
CA GLY A 246 8.87 9.13 9.96
C GLY A 246 8.33 7.77 10.34
N ILE A 247 8.88 6.69 9.81
CA ILE A 247 8.45 5.33 10.13
C ILE A 247 9.36 4.78 11.23
N LYS A 248 9.04 5.06 12.50
CA LYS A 248 9.93 4.71 13.62
C LYS A 248 9.36 3.73 14.65
N ASP A 249 8.37 2.91 14.30
CA ASP A 249 7.85 1.89 15.22
C ASP A 249 7.93 0.46 14.67
N GLN A 250 8.57 -0.41 15.44
CA GLN A 250 8.65 -1.84 15.18
C GLN A 250 7.33 -2.60 15.51
N ARG A 251 6.28 -1.95 16.01
CA ARG A 251 5.13 -2.62 16.61
C ARG A 251 3.74 -2.30 16.05
N GLY A 252 3.58 -1.51 15.00
CA GLY A 252 2.23 -1.30 14.48
C GLY A 252 2.05 -0.12 13.54
N SER A 253 1.14 -0.24 12.64
CA SER A 253 0.68 0.61 11.54
C SER A 253 1.78 1.47 10.89
N ARG A 254 2.50 0.83 10.01
CA ARG A 254 3.50 1.40 9.11
C ARG A 254 2.88 1.76 7.77
N ASP A 255 1.56 1.83 7.71
CA ASP A 255 0.78 1.91 6.49
C ASP A 255 0.84 3.33 5.93
N ASN A 256 1.74 3.56 4.97
CA ASN A 256 1.67 4.75 4.14
C ASN A 256 0.59 4.56 3.08
N ARG A 257 -0.16 5.62 2.77
CA ARG A 257 -1.17 5.60 1.71
C ARG A 257 -0.88 6.69 0.70
N LEU A 258 -1.26 6.40 -0.54
CA LEU A 258 -1.08 7.26 -1.71
C LEU A 258 -2.40 7.77 -2.23
N ALA A 259 -2.41 9.01 -2.71
CA ALA A 259 -3.39 9.51 -3.66
C ALA A 259 -2.67 10.38 -4.70
N ILE A 260 -3.29 10.53 -5.88
CA ILE A 260 -2.83 11.44 -6.92
C ILE A 260 -3.96 12.39 -7.32
N ASP A 261 -3.61 13.63 -7.67
CA ASP A 261 -4.55 14.58 -8.26
C ASP A 261 -4.57 14.47 -9.80
N GLN A 262 -5.42 15.24 -10.44
CA GLN A 262 -5.57 15.25 -11.90
C GLN A 262 -4.31 15.71 -12.66
N PHE A 263 -3.32 16.27 -11.98
CA PHE A 263 -2.04 16.72 -12.52
C PHE A 263 -0.91 15.71 -12.26
N SER A 264 -1.27 14.53 -11.73
CA SER A 264 -0.34 13.48 -11.25
C SER A 264 0.59 13.96 -10.12
N ASN A 265 0.18 14.99 -9.33
CA ASN A 265 0.87 15.24 -8.08
C ASN A 265 0.51 14.14 -7.07
N ILE A 266 1.51 13.75 -6.29
CA ILE A 266 1.48 12.62 -5.37
C ILE A 266 1.27 13.15 -3.96
N TYR A 267 0.32 12.57 -3.25
CA TYR A 267 0.09 12.82 -1.83
C TYR A 267 0.35 11.53 -1.07
N VAL A 268 1.18 11.61 -0.04
CA VAL A 268 1.49 10.47 0.82
C VAL A 268 1.13 10.84 2.25
N VAL A 269 0.45 9.93 2.93
CA VAL A 269 0.08 10.08 4.35
C VAL A 269 0.57 8.90 5.17
N GLY A 270 0.67 9.10 6.48
CA GLY A 270 1.06 8.06 7.41
C GLY A 270 1.19 8.58 8.84
N GLY A 271 1.93 7.85 9.65
CA GLY A 271 2.26 8.26 11.01
C GLY A 271 3.78 8.41 11.19
N PHE A 272 4.20 9.36 12.01
CA PHE A 272 5.59 9.55 12.34
C PHE A 272 5.80 9.81 13.84
N GLN A 273 6.97 9.48 14.32
CA GLN A 273 7.41 9.76 15.68
C GLN A 273 8.85 10.29 15.66
N ASN A 274 9.06 11.42 16.27
CA ASN A 274 10.42 11.92 16.45
C ASN A 274 11.14 11.13 17.56
N ARG A 275 12.34 10.66 17.24
CA ARG A 275 13.25 10.06 18.21
C ARG A 275 14.65 10.63 18.02
N GLY A 276 15.36 10.89 19.10
CA GLY A 276 16.74 11.35 19.07
C GLY A 276 16.91 12.82 19.44
N VAL A 277 18.16 13.30 19.34
CA VAL A 277 18.60 14.58 19.91
C VAL A 277 18.00 15.81 19.22
N ASN A 278 17.59 15.69 17.95
CA ASN A 278 17.05 16.80 17.18
C ASN A 278 15.52 16.75 17.02
N GLN A 279 14.87 15.65 17.38
CA GLN A 279 13.41 15.48 17.39
C GLN A 279 12.68 15.96 16.13
N VAL A 280 13.26 15.75 14.97
CA VAL A 280 12.66 16.08 13.67
C VAL A 280 12.70 14.88 12.74
N SER A 281 11.70 14.78 11.87
CA SER A 281 11.66 13.85 10.74
C SER A 281 11.74 14.64 9.44
N ASN A 282 12.51 14.15 8.46
CA ASN A 282 12.80 14.86 7.23
C ASN A 282 12.00 14.28 6.06
N TYR A 283 11.38 15.15 5.30
CA TYR A 283 10.58 14.89 4.12
C TYR A 283 11.15 15.74 2.99
N GLY A 284 12.17 15.23 2.31
CA GLY A 284 12.96 16.03 1.38
C GLY A 284 13.57 17.26 2.09
N PRO A 285 13.26 18.49 1.62
CA PRO A 285 13.74 19.73 2.22
C PRO A 285 12.94 20.18 3.47
N PHE A 286 11.85 19.49 3.82
CA PHE A 286 10.96 19.85 4.92
C PHE A 286 11.28 19.03 6.16
N SER A 287 11.22 19.64 7.33
CA SER A 287 11.42 18.99 8.62
C SER A 287 10.18 19.13 9.48
N LEU A 288 9.64 18.03 9.96
CA LEU A 288 8.46 17.97 10.82
C LEU A 288 8.86 17.58 12.23
N SER A 289 8.20 18.17 13.22
CA SER A 289 8.34 17.80 14.62
C SER A 289 7.03 17.22 15.14
N SER A 290 7.06 16.04 15.77
CA SER A 290 5.87 15.54 16.45
C SER A 290 5.64 16.26 17.76
N ASN A 291 4.39 16.52 18.07
CA ASN A 291 3.94 17.15 19.31
C ASN A 291 3.62 16.13 20.42
N GLY A 292 3.56 14.83 20.05
CA GLY A 292 3.14 13.74 20.90
C GLY A 292 4.05 12.52 20.84
N GLU A 293 3.43 11.37 21.07
CA GLU A 293 4.08 10.08 20.89
C GLU A 293 4.20 9.73 19.41
N TRP A 294 3.09 9.91 18.68
CA TRP A 294 2.93 9.74 17.23
C TRP A 294 2.06 10.84 16.68
N ASP A 295 2.40 11.39 15.53
CA ASP A 295 1.57 12.32 14.78
C ASP A 295 1.38 11.83 13.35
N GLY A 296 0.33 12.28 12.70
CA GLY A 296 0.12 12.07 11.27
C GLY A 296 1.02 12.98 10.44
N PHE A 297 1.46 12.51 9.30
CA PHE A 297 2.07 13.36 8.28
C PHE A 297 1.29 13.31 6.98
N ILE A 298 1.39 14.37 6.23
CA ILE A 298 1.02 14.43 4.82
C ILE A 298 2.08 15.22 4.08
N PHE A 299 2.48 14.73 2.91
CA PHE A 299 3.32 15.50 2.00
C PHE A 299 2.83 15.41 0.55
N LYS A 300 3.22 16.41 -0.23
CA LYS A 300 2.94 16.47 -1.67
C LYS A 300 4.23 16.56 -2.45
N MET A 301 4.30 15.79 -3.53
CA MET A 301 5.34 15.86 -4.55
C MET A 301 4.71 16.08 -5.92
N ASP A 302 5.44 16.62 -6.88
CA ASP A 302 5.02 16.60 -8.27
C ASP A 302 5.38 15.25 -8.93
N LYS A 303 4.88 15.04 -10.14
CA LYS A 303 5.09 13.81 -10.92
C LYS A 303 6.56 13.54 -11.29
N ASP A 304 7.42 14.54 -11.17
CA ASP A 304 8.85 14.45 -11.50
C ASP A 304 9.71 14.19 -10.25
N GLY A 305 9.06 14.04 -9.07
CA GLY A 305 9.71 13.73 -7.80
C GLY A 305 10.16 14.96 -7.01
N ASN A 306 9.75 16.17 -7.41
CA ASN A 306 10.09 17.36 -6.64
C ASN A 306 9.14 17.53 -5.45
N TRP A 307 9.71 17.77 -4.27
CA TRP A 307 8.98 18.02 -3.05
C TRP A 307 8.30 19.39 -3.09
N LEU A 308 7.01 19.45 -2.88
CA LEU A 308 6.24 20.70 -2.92
C LEU A 308 5.97 21.24 -1.50
N TRP A 309 5.49 20.38 -0.59
CA TRP A 309 5.28 20.71 0.82
C TRP A 309 5.15 19.45 1.67
N ALA A 310 5.30 19.59 2.99
CA ALA A 310 5.03 18.56 3.98
C ALA A 310 4.45 19.20 5.24
N GLU A 311 3.47 18.54 5.88
CA GLU A 311 2.78 19.00 7.06
C GLU A 311 2.65 17.87 8.09
N GLY A 312 2.79 18.19 9.37
CA GLY A 312 2.52 17.32 10.49
C GLY A 312 1.19 17.67 11.15
N ILE A 313 0.37 16.66 11.40
CA ILE A 313 -0.96 16.82 11.97
C ILE A 313 -1.07 15.93 13.21
N GLY A 314 -1.29 16.53 14.37
CA GLY A 314 -1.39 15.76 15.59
C GLY A 314 -1.61 16.56 16.84
N SER A 315 -1.61 15.87 17.97
CA SER A 315 -1.81 16.40 19.32
C SER A 315 -0.61 16.04 20.22
N ASN A 316 -0.76 16.19 21.52
CA ASN A 316 0.24 15.71 22.47
C ASN A 316 0.11 14.21 22.84
N LYS A 317 -0.61 13.44 22.02
CA LYS A 317 -0.82 11.98 22.14
C LYS A 317 -0.50 11.27 20.83
N THR A 318 -0.92 10.02 20.72
CA THR A 318 -0.76 9.23 19.51
C THR A 318 -1.88 9.55 18.53
N ASP A 319 -1.51 10.10 17.38
CA ASP A 319 -2.37 10.43 16.27
C ASP A 319 -1.79 9.84 14.97
N ARG A 320 -2.63 9.50 13.99
CA ARG A 320 -2.19 8.88 12.73
C ARG A 320 -3.16 9.22 11.62
N ILE A 321 -2.65 9.34 10.39
CA ILE A 321 -3.46 9.41 9.18
C ILE A 321 -3.40 8.04 8.51
N ASN A 322 -4.58 7.41 8.32
CA ASN A 322 -4.70 6.05 7.80
C ASN A 322 -5.07 6.00 6.32
N SER A 323 -5.61 7.07 5.76
CA SER A 323 -5.99 7.12 4.35
C SER A 323 -6.11 8.56 3.85
N VAL A 324 -5.93 8.73 2.55
CA VAL A 324 -6.07 9.99 1.82
C VAL A 324 -6.86 9.77 0.53
N ALA A 325 -7.67 10.74 0.14
CA ALA A 325 -8.31 10.81 -1.15
C ALA A 325 -8.29 12.25 -1.65
N ILE A 326 -8.21 12.42 -2.96
CA ILE A 326 -8.25 13.74 -3.63
C ILE A 326 -9.44 13.74 -4.57
N ASP A 327 -10.24 14.80 -4.53
CA ASP A 327 -11.36 14.93 -5.44
C ASP A 327 -11.00 15.70 -6.73
N VAL A 328 -11.97 15.83 -7.62
CA VAL A 328 -11.79 16.51 -8.91
C VAL A 328 -11.57 18.03 -8.78
N CYS A 329 -11.75 18.60 -7.60
CA CYS A 329 -11.47 20.01 -7.27
C CYS A 329 -10.12 20.18 -6.60
N ASP A 330 -9.33 19.10 -6.47
CA ASP A 330 -8.07 19.04 -5.74
C ASP A 330 -8.22 19.23 -4.21
N ASP A 331 -9.44 19.03 -3.68
CA ASP A 331 -9.67 19.02 -2.24
C ASP A 331 -9.13 17.71 -1.61
N ILE A 332 -8.42 17.85 -0.49
CA ILE A 332 -7.74 16.74 0.20
C ILE A 332 -8.64 16.23 1.32
N TYR A 333 -8.96 14.95 1.29
CA TYR A 333 -9.71 14.26 2.35
C TYR A 333 -8.79 13.26 3.04
N ILE A 334 -8.67 13.36 4.35
CA ILE A 334 -7.88 12.43 5.18
C ILE A 334 -8.75 11.78 6.24
N THR A 335 -8.44 10.54 6.58
CA THR A 335 -9.04 9.84 7.72
C THR A 335 -7.96 9.25 8.61
N GLY A 336 -8.24 9.13 9.91
CA GLY A 336 -7.22 8.61 10.82
C GLY A 336 -7.72 8.47 12.25
N GLU A 337 -6.78 8.25 13.14
CA GLU A 337 -6.98 8.14 14.58
C GLU A 337 -6.44 9.37 15.30
N TYR A 338 -7.17 9.88 16.28
CA TYR A 338 -6.68 10.92 17.19
C TYR A 338 -7.15 10.68 18.62
N ARG A 339 -6.35 11.07 19.59
CA ARG A 339 -6.64 10.86 21.01
C ARG A 339 -6.93 12.12 21.80
N ASN A 340 -6.63 13.28 21.26
CA ASN A 340 -6.95 14.59 21.83
C ASN A 340 -7.37 15.55 20.72
N PRO A 341 -8.01 16.72 21.05
CA PRO A 341 -8.31 17.70 20.02
C PRO A 341 -7.06 18.02 19.18
N MET A 342 -7.17 17.80 17.88
CA MET A 342 -6.08 18.11 16.94
C MET A 342 -5.98 19.62 16.73
N VAL A 343 -4.76 20.10 16.55
CA VAL A 343 -4.50 21.43 16.03
C VAL A 343 -4.13 21.23 14.55
N PHE A 344 -4.92 21.77 13.68
CA PHE A 344 -4.59 21.87 12.25
C PHE A 344 -3.73 23.12 12.05
N PRO A 345 -2.70 23.06 11.20
CA PRO A 345 -1.85 24.20 10.89
C PRO A 345 -2.57 25.36 10.24
#